data_68f2fe918cb7a4df7337e8a57416eab4
#
_entry.id   68f2fe918cb7a4df7337e8a57416eab4
#
_cell.length_a   1.000
_cell.length_b   1.000
_cell.length_c   1.000
_cell.angle_alpha   90.00
_cell.angle_beta   90.00
_cell.angle_gamma   90.00
#
_symmetry.space_group_name_H-M   'P 1'
#
loop_
_entity.id
_entity.type
_entity.pdbx_description
1 polymer ?
#
loop_
_entity_poly.entity_id
_entity_poly.type
_entity_poly.pdbx_seq_one_letter_code
_entity_poly.pdbx_strand_id
1 'polypeptide(L)'
;QAGFLKLTSTDFATSPIHRGAWILKNLYNERIEPPADVLINEPDIRGTTTIREAILKHQELESCARCHSKIDPLGFALEYYDPVGRKRPEYRHVEVLSKKKLKFTKVPIESTMKLSDGREVRDLPTLKAVLMADRKRILKGIIGKLISYAHAREVTRADRSYIDAVFLAAQKQNHSLRA
;
A
#
# COMPACT_ATOMS: atom_id res chain seq x y z
N GLN A 1 2.24 -9.97 11.14
CA GLN A 1 1.43 -8.83 10.69
C GLN A 1 1.75 -7.54 11.45
N ALA A 2 1.94 -7.57 12.79
CA ALA A 2 2.23 -6.37 13.58
C ALA A 2 3.52 -5.66 13.13
N GLY A 3 4.58 -6.38 12.80
CA GLY A 3 5.84 -5.79 12.32
C GLY A 3 5.65 -4.98 11.03
N PHE A 4 4.91 -5.51 10.06
CA PHE A 4 4.57 -4.78 8.83
C PHE A 4 3.78 -3.49 9.13
N LEU A 5 2.74 -3.59 9.97
CA LEU A 5 1.89 -2.45 10.31
C LEU A 5 2.67 -1.36 11.06
N LYS A 6 3.63 -1.75 11.92
CA LYS A 6 4.52 -0.80 12.61
C LYS A 6 5.51 -0.13 11.64
N LEU A 7 6.16 -0.92 10.78
CA LEU A 7 7.12 -0.40 9.80
C LEU A 7 6.51 0.58 8.79
N THR A 8 5.21 0.45 8.53
CA THR A 8 4.46 1.28 7.59
C THR A 8 3.59 2.34 8.27
N SER A 9 3.89 2.67 9.50
CA SER A 9 3.24 3.73 10.27
C SER A 9 4.26 4.76 10.69
N THR A 10 3.81 5.99 10.96
CA THR A 10 4.59 7.01 11.64
C THR A 10 4.59 6.75 13.16
N ASP A 11 5.29 7.57 13.95
CA ASP A 11 5.32 7.41 15.40
C ASP A 11 3.95 7.59 16.05
N PHE A 12 3.07 8.36 15.42
CA PHE A 12 1.78 8.76 16.01
C PHE A 12 0.57 8.31 15.20
N ALA A 13 0.74 7.93 13.93
CA ALA A 13 -0.38 7.65 13.04
C ALA A 13 -0.10 6.50 12.08
N THR A 14 -1.16 5.86 11.62
CA THR A 14 -1.10 4.95 10.48
C THR A 14 -0.90 5.73 9.18
N SER A 15 -0.30 5.08 8.20
CA SER A 15 -0.12 5.65 6.87
C SER A 15 -0.61 4.69 5.79
N PRO A 16 -1.82 4.89 5.27
CA PRO A 16 -2.33 4.08 4.15
C PRO A 16 -1.38 4.13 2.96
N ILE A 17 -0.80 5.29 2.66
CA ILE A 17 0.15 5.46 1.56
C ILE A 17 1.36 4.54 1.74
N HIS A 18 2.02 4.57 2.90
CA HIS A 18 3.16 3.69 3.17
C HIS A 18 2.79 2.22 3.13
N ARG A 19 1.60 1.84 3.63
CA ARG A 19 1.09 0.46 3.59
C ARG A 19 0.88 -0.02 2.16
N GLY A 20 0.22 0.78 1.34
CA GLY A 20 -0.02 0.47 -0.06
C GLY A 20 1.27 0.42 -0.88
N ALA A 21 2.14 1.40 -0.72
CA ALA A 21 3.45 1.44 -1.37
C ALA A 21 4.31 0.22 -1.00
N TRP A 22 4.28 -0.18 0.26
CA TRP A 22 4.99 -1.37 0.72
C TRP A 22 4.47 -2.65 0.04
N ILE A 23 3.15 -2.79 -0.09
CA ILE A 23 2.53 -3.94 -0.79
C ILE A 23 2.99 -3.96 -2.25
N LEU A 24 2.92 -2.84 -2.96
CA LEU A 24 3.36 -2.76 -4.35
C LEU A 24 4.85 -3.08 -4.48
N LYS A 25 5.68 -2.47 -3.67
CA LYS A 25 7.14 -2.69 -3.72
C LYS A 25 7.52 -4.12 -3.32
N ASN A 26 6.91 -4.68 -2.29
CA ASN A 26 7.42 -5.92 -1.69
C ASN A 26 6.69 -7.17 -2.16
N LEU A 27 5.40 -7.09 -2.49
CA LEU A 27 4.66 -8.24 -3.01
C LEU A 27 4.62 -8.26 -4.54
N TYR A 28 4.35 -7.11 -5.16
CA TYR A 28 4.26 -7.04 -6.62
C TYR A 28 5.61 -6.76 -7.31
N ASN A 29 6.67 -6.42 -6.54
CA ASN A 29 7.97 -5.98 -7.06
C ASN A 29 7.82 -4.79 -8.03
N GLU A 30 6.88 -3.89 -7.74
CA GLU A 30 6.59 -2.71 -8.53
C GLU A 30 7.22 -1.49 -7.89
N ARG A 31 8.07 -0.78 -8.62
CA ARG A 31 8.61 0.50 -8.17
C ARG A 31 7.59 1.59 -8.41
N ILE A 32 7.42 2.42 -7.40
CA ILE A 32 6.66 3.66 -7.49
C ILE A 32 7.72 4.75 -7.45
N GLU A 33 8.05 5.26 -8.62
CA GLU A 33 8.95 6.41 -8.74
C GLU A 33 8.08 7.65 -8.96
N PRO A 34 8.23 8.67 -8.11
CA PRO A 34 7.57 9.95 -8.39
C PRO A 34 8.10 10.47 -9.72
N PRO A 35 7.25 11.08 -10.56
CA PRO A 35 7.71 11.69 -11.81
C PRO A 35 8.79 12.74 -11.53
N ALA A 36 9.87 12.71 -12.31
CA ALA A 36 10.99 13.63 -12.14
C ALA A 36 10.61 15.12 -12.27
N ASP A 37 9.54 15.39 -13.00
CA ASP A 37 9.11 16.74 -13.37
C ASP A 37 7.98 17.30 -12.49
N VAL A 38 7.56 16.57 -11.47
CA VAL A 38 6.53 17.03 -10.56
C VAL A 38 7.18 17.81 -9.43
N LEU A 39 7.04 19.13 -9.47
CA LEU A 39 7.17 19.94 -8.27
C LEU A 39 6.18 19.38 -7.25
N ILE A 40 6.69 18.71 -6.21
CA ILE A 40 5.88 18.21 -5.11
C ILE A 40 5.41 19.43 -4.32
N ASN A 41 4.40 20.10 -4.84
CA ASN A 41 3.65 21.05 -4.05
C ASN A 41 2.79 20.22 -3.11
N GLU A 42 3.01 20.38 -1.81
CA GLU A 42 2.11 19.79 -0.83
C GLU A 42 0.69 20.32 -1.10
N PRO A 43 -0.30 19.43 -1.29
CA PRO A 43 -1.66 19.87 -1.52
C PRO A 43 -2.19 20.61 -0.31
N ASP A 44 -3.02 21.61 -0.53
CA ASP A 44 -3.73 22.27 0.55
C ASP A 44 -4.78 21.31 1.15
N ILE A 45 -4.41 20.64 2.22
CA ILE A 45 -5.28 19.71 2.97
C ILE A 45 -6.07 20.41 4.09
N ARG A 46 -6.03 21.75 4.18
CA ARG A 46 -6.80 22.50 5.18
C ARG A 46 -8.30 22.20 5.03
N GLY A 47 -8.97 22.03 6.15
CA GLY A 47 -10.38 21.70 6.22
C GLY A 47 -10.71 20.21 6.12
N THR A 48 -9.72 19.34 5.94
CA THR A 48 -9.92 17.89 6.00
C THR A 48 -9.91 17.41 7.46
N THR A 49 -10.78 16.46 7.78
CA THR A 49 -10.91 15.86 9.11
C THR A 49 -10.36 14.44 9.19
N THR A 50 -10.23 13.80 8.05
CA THR A 50 -9.76 12.41 7.94
C THR A 50 -8.57 12.28 6.99
N ILE A 51 -7.77 11.24 7.21
CA ILE A 51 -6.68 10.88 6.27
C ILE A 51 -7.24 10.62 4.86
N ARG A 52 -8.45 10.05 4.77
CA ARG A 52 -9.11 9.79 3.50
C ARG A 52 -9.41 11.08 2.75
N GLU A 53 -10.04 12.05 3.40
CA GLU A 53 -10.34 13.36 2.80
C GLU A 53 -9.07 14.05 2.32
N ALA A 54 -8.02 14.04 3.15
CA ALA A 54 -6.73 14.64 2.79
C ALA A 54 -6.14 13.99 1.53
N ILE A 55 -6.18 12.67 1.44
CA ILE A 55 -5.64 11.93 0.29
C ILE A 55 -6.51 12.13 -0.96
N LEU A 56 -7.84 12.11 -0.85
CA LEU A 56 -8.72 12.37 -1.98
C LEU A 56 -8.51 13.80 -2.53
N LYS A 57 -8.35 14.76 -1.66
CA LYS A 57 -8.01 16.13 -2.05
C LYS A 57 -6.64 16.21 -2.74
N HIS A 58 -5.67 15.43 -2.28
CA HIS A 58 -4.37 15.31 -2.95
C HIS A 58 -4.49 14.70 -4.35
N GLN A 59 -5.43 13.78 -4.56
CA GLN A 59 -5.67 13.14 -5.85
C GLN A 59 -6.41 14.02 -6.86
N GLU A 60 -6.91 15.18 -6.49
CA GLU A 60 -7.48 16.16 -7.44
C GLU A 60 -6.44 16.62 -8.47
N LEU A 61 -5.16 16.57 -8.11
CA LEU A 61 -4.06 16.76 -9.04
C LEU A 61 -3.78 15.47 -9.83
N GLU A 62 -3.92 15.52 -11.15
CA GLU A 62 -3.72 14.34 -12.02
C GLU A 62 -2.34 13.69 -11.86
N SER A 63 -1.29 14.49 -11.67
CA SER A 63 0.07 14.02 -11.40
C SER A 63 0.16 13.16 -10.15
N CYS A 64 -0.57 13.51 -9.10
CA CYS A 64 -0.63 12.78 -7.84
C CYS A 64 -1.54 11.54 -7.96
N ALA A 65 -2.70 11.70 -8.60
CA ALA A 65 -3.67 10.61 -8.79
C ALA A 65 -3.06 9.41 -9.51
N ARG A 66 -2.13 9.63 -10.44
CA ARG A 66 -1.47 8.56 -11.22
C ARG A 66 -0.80 7.50 -10.35
N CYS A 67 -0.15 7.90 -9.25
CA CYS A 67 0.48 6.97 -8.31
C CYS A 67 -0.52 6.52 -7.22
N HIS A 68 -1.28 7.47 -6.67
CA HIS A 68 -2.19 7.23 -5.57
C HIS A 68 -3.33 6.26 -5.91
N SER A 69 -3.83 6.26 -7.14
CA SER A 69 -4.84 5.30 -7.61
C SER A 69 -4.41 3.84 -7.49
N LYS A 70 -3.11 3.56 -7.51
CA LYS A 70 -2.55 2.21 -7.33
C LYS A 70 -2.21 1.90 -5.87
N ILE A 71 -1.74 2.91 -5.14
CA ILE A 71 -1.23 2.77 -3.77
C ILE A 71 -2.37 2.68 -2.77
N ASP A 72 -3.27 3.65 -2.81
CA ASP A 72 -4.18 3.94 -1.72
C ASP A 72 -5.20 2.83 -1.48
N PRO A 73 -5.81 2.20 -2.51
CA PRO A 73 -6.76 1.11 -2.27
C PRO A 73 -6.16 -0.05 -1.46
N LEU A 74 -4.89 -0.37 -1.70
CA LEU A 74 -4.20 -1.46 -1.00
C LEU A 74 -3.90 -1.09 0.45
N GLY A 75 -3.60 0.18 0.71
CA GLY A 75 -3.27 0.65 2.05
C GLY A 75 -4.48 0.94 2.92
N PHE A 76 -5.53 1.55 2.35
CA PHE A 76 -6.77 1.84 3.08
C PHE A 76 -7.48 0.60 3.61
N ALA A 77 -7.41 -0.52 2.91
CA ALA A 77 -7.93 -1.80 3.39
C ALA A 77 -7.38 -2.24 4.76
N LEU A 78 -6.27 -1.64 5.18
CA LEU A 78 -5.60 -1.94 6.44
C LEU A 78 -5.82 -0.87 7.53
N GLU A 79 -6.59 0.19 7.26
CA GLU A 79 -6.78 1.28 8.21
C GLU A 79 -7.59 0.88 9.46
N TYR A 80 -8.35 -0.21 9.38
CA TYR A 80 -8.95 -0.82 10.57
C TYR A 80 -7.93 -1.35 11.58
N TYR A 81 -6.62 -1.32 11.27
CA TYR A 81 -5.57 -1.76 12.17
C TYR A 81 -4.65 -0.61 12.55
N ASP A 82 -4.46 -0.41 13.85
CA ASP A 82 -3.53 0.57 14.39
C ASP A 82 -2.04 0.18 14.13
N PRO A 83 -1.05 1.01 14.49
CA PRO A 83 0.36 0.70 14.26
C PRO A 83 0.86 -0.59 14.94
N VAL A 84 0.20 -1.05 16.00
CA VAL A 84 0.56 -2.28 16.72
C VAL A 84 -0.32 -3.47 16.34
N GLY A 85 -1.22 -3.30 15.37
CA GLY A 85 -2.06 -4.37 14.82
C GLY A 85 -3.37 -4.61 15.56
N ARG A 86 -3.78 -3.73 16.47
CA ARG A 86 -5.09 -3.82 17.12
C ARG A 86 -6.16 -3.30 16.17
N LYS A 87 -7.29 -3.99 16.13
CA LYS A 87 -8.45 -3.58 15.33
C LYS A 87 -9.11 -2.34 15.96
N ARG A 88 -9.42 -1.36 15.11
CA ARG A 88 -10.15 -0.14 15.49
C ARG A 88 -11.21 0.19 14.45
N PRO A 89 -12.44 0.56 14.83
CA PRO A 89 -13.48 0.98 13.89
C PRO A 89 -13.44 2.48 13.58
N GLU A 90 -12.67 3.26 14.37
CA GLU A 90 -12.71 4.72 14.38
C GLU A 90 -11.31 5.31 14.51
N TYR A 91 -11.12 6.49 13.92
CA TYR A 91 -9.99 7.37 14.25
C TYR A 91 -10.31 8.19 15.50
N ARG A 92 -9.29 8.53 16.25
CA ARG A 92 -9.38 9.56 17.29
C ARG A 92 -8.87 10.87 16.70
N HIS A 93 -9.77 11.77 16.40
CA HIS A 93 -9.43 13.14 16.01
C HIS A 93 -9.27 14.00 17.26
N VAL A 94 -8.19 14.80 17.31
CA VAL A 94 -7.87 15.68 18.45
C VAL A 94 -7.89 17.11 17.95
N GLU A 95 -8.82 17.89 18.47
CA GLU A 95 -8.93 19.31 18.24
C GLU A 95 -8.35 20.08 19.44
N VAL A 96 -7.37 20.94 19.21
CA VAL A 96 -6.76 21.77 20.22
C VAL A 96 -7.57 23.05 20.35
N LEU A 97 -8.42 23.14 21.38
CA LEU A 97 -9.25 24.32 21.62
C LEU A 97 -8.47 25.44 22.34
N SER A 98 -7.48 25.07 23.16
CA SER A 98 -6.57 26.00 23.84
C SER A 98 -5.34 25.23 24.35
N LYS A 99 -4.33 25.97 24.92
CA LYS A 99 -3.11 25.34 25.49
C LYS A 99 -3.39 24.26 26.55
N LYS A 100 -4.57 24.23 27.15
CA LYS A 100 -4.94 23.26 28.20
C LYS A 100 -6.22 22.49 27.92
N LYS A 101 -6.85 22.69 26.76
CA LYS A 101 -8.15 22.06 26.44
C LYS A 101 -8.10 21.35 25.10
N LEU A 102 -8.18 20.01 25.16
CA LEU A 102 -8.28 19.14 24.00
C LEU A 102 -9.71 18.60 23.89
N LYS A 103 -10.23 18.57 22.68
CA LYS A 103 -11.49 17.90 22.36
C LYS A 103 -11.18 16.66 21.55
N PHE A 104 -11.67 15.52 21.98
CA PHE A 104 -11.54 14.25 21.32
C PHE A 104 -12.84 13.92 20.59
N THR A 105 -12.75 13.68 19.30
CA THR A 105 -13.88 13.24 18.47
C THR A 105 -13.54 11.91 17.82
N LYS A 106 -14.51 11.02 17.74
CA LYS A 106 -14.37 9.74 17.04
C LYS A 106 -14.91 9.90 15.64
N VAL A 107 -14.15 9.47 14.66
CA VAL A 107 -14.53 9.53 13.25
C VAL A 107 -14.46 8.10 12.68
N PRO A 108 -15.56 7.56 12.11
CA PRO A 108 -15.56 6.23 11.53
C PRO A 108 -14.51 6.08 10.44
N ILE A 109 -13.92 4.88 10.35
CA ILE A 109 -12.98 4.56 9.29
C ILE A 109 -13.74 4.15 8.03
N GLU A 110 -13.55 4.92 6.95
CA GLU A 110 -13.99 4.57 5.61
C GLU A 110 -12.80 4.08 4.81
N SER A 111 -12.68 2.76 4.65
CA SER A 111 -11.55 2.12 3.98
C SER A 111 -11.85 1.65 2.56
N THR A 112 -13.12 1.71 2.12
CA THR A 112 -13.52 1.22 0.81
C THR A 112 -12.96 2.07 -0.31
N MET A 113 -12.17 1.46 -1.19
CA MET A 113 -11.63 2.09 -2.39
C MET A 113 -11.65 1.12 -3.58
N LYS A 114 -11.54 1.66 -4.79
CA LYS A 114 -11.44 0.87 -6.03
C LYS A 114 -10.02 0.88 -6.57
N LEU A 115 -9.54 -0.28 -6.98
CA LEU A 115 -8.32 -0.42 -7.78
C LEU A 115 -8.55 0.13 -9.19
N SER A 116 -7.48 0.42 -9.92
CA SER A 116 -7.53 0.90 -11.31
C SER A 116 -8.22 -0.07 -12.28
N ASP A 117 -8.31 -1.35 -11.93
CA ASP A 117 -9.02 -2.38 -12.71
C ASP A 117 -10.49 -2.56 -12.29
N GLY A 118 -11.00 -1.70 -11.40
CA GLY A 118 -12.39 -1.68 -10.94
C GLY A 118 -12.70 -2.59 -9.75
N ARG A 119 -11.77 -3.46 -9.33
CA ARG A 119 -11.96 -4.29 -8.13
C ARG A 119 -12.05 -3.42 -6.88
N GLU A 120 -12.99 -3.74 -6.02
CA GLU A 120 -13.19 -3.04 -4.76
C GLU A 120 -12.40 -3.69 -3.62
N VAL A 121 -11.75 -2.87 -2.83
CA VAL A 121 -11.03 -3.28 -1.62
C VAL A 121 -11.53 -2.43 -0.46
N ARG A 122 -12.00 -3.07 0.62
CA ARG A 122 -12.59 -2.38 1.78
C ARG A 122 -12.02 -2.79 3.13
N ASP A 123 -11.39 -3.96 3.19
CA ASP A 123 -10.88 -4.56 4.42
C ASP A 123 -9.80 -5.60 4.14
N LEU A 124 -9.23 -6.18 5.19
CA LEU A 124 -8.21 -7.21 5.06
C LEU A 124 -8.69 -8.48 4.31
N PRO A 125 -9.93 -9.01 4.52
CA PRO A 125 -10.44 -10.12 3.72
C PRO A 125 -10.48 -9.82 2.22
N THR A 126 -11.01 -8.68 1.81
CA THR A 126 -11.08 -8.29 0.39
C THR A 126 -9.69 -8.02 -0.19
N LEU A 127 -8.79 -7.40 0.58
CA LEU A 127 -7.38 -7.26 0.18
C LEU A 127 -6.72 -8.62 -0.05
N LYS A 128 -6.91 -9.58 0.87
CA LYS A 128 -6.38 -10.95 0.68
C LYS A 128 -6.95 -11.61 -0.57
N ALA A 129 -8.24 -11.44 -0.86
CA ALA A 129 -8.86 -11.98 -2.07
C ALA A 129 -8.20 -11.40 -3.34
N VAL A 130 -7.96 -10.09 -3.38
CA VAL A 130 -7.23 -9.44 -4.47
C VAL A 130 -5.82 -9.98 -4.61
N LEU A 131 -5.06 -10.06 -3.52
CA LEU A 131 -3.69 -10.60 -3.55
C LEU A 131 -3.66 -12.06 -4.01
N MET A 132 -4.64 -12.88 -3.62
CA MET A 132 -4.75 -14.28 -4.07
C MET A 132 -5.14 -14.39 -5.53
N ALA A 133 -6.00 -13.51 -6.04
CA ALA A 133 -6.30 -13.43 -7.47
C ALA A 133 -5.04 -13.06 -8.28
N ASP A 134 -4.20 -12.18 -7.73
CA ASP A 134 -2.96 -11.71 -8.36
C ASP A 134 -1.73 -12.59 -8.03
N ARG A 135 -1.94 -13.79 -7.45
CA ARG A 135 -0.85 -14.67 -6.98
C ARG A 135 0.27 -14.91 -8.00
N LYS A 136 -0.07 -15.04 -9.28
CA LYS A 136 0.92 -15.21 -10.36
C LYS A 136 1.89 -14.02 -10.41
N ARG A 137 1.37 -12.79 -10.35
CA ARG A 137 2.16 -11.56 -10.35
C ARG A 137 3.04 -11.46 -9.10
N ILE A 138 2.49 -11.80 -7.95
CA ILE A 138 3.20 -11.81 -6.66
C ILE A 138 4.34 -12.83 -6.69
N LEU A 139 4.09 -14.06 -7.16
CA LEU A 139 5.12 -15.09 -7.27
C LEU A 139 6.26 -14.66 -8.20
N LYS A 140 5.95 -14.09 -9.35
CA LYS A 140 6.98 -13.53 -10.25
C LYS A 140 7.75 -12.37 -9.58
N GLY A 141 7.08 -11.54 -8.78
CA GLY A 141 7.72 -10.50 -7.98
C GLY A 141 8.72 -11.07 -6.97
N ILE A 142 8.35 -12.14 -6.26
CA ILE A 142 9.24 -12.85 -5.32
C ILE A 142 10.43 -13.45 -6.06
N ILE A 143 10.20 -14.13 -7.18
CA ILE A 143 11.28 -14.69 -8.03
C ILE A 143 12.23 -13.57 -8.46
N GLY A 144 11.71 -12.44 -8.94
CA GLY A 144 12.53 -11.29 -9.31
C GLY A 144 13.42 -10.78 -8.18
N LYS A 145 12.90 -10.73 -6.95
CA LYS A 145 13.69 -10.36 -5.76
C LYS A 145 14.78 -11.37 -5.43
N LEU A 146 14.48 -12.66 -5.55
CA LEU A 146 15.48 -13.72 -5.35
C LEU A 146 16.60 -13.65 -6.40
N ILE A 147 16.24 -13.39 -7.66
CA ILE A 147 17.21 -13.18 -8.74
C ILE A 147 18.06 -11.93 -8.45
N SER A 148 17.45 -10.82 -8.05
CA SER A 148 18.18 -9.61 -7.67
C SER A 148 19.18 -9.89 -6.55
N TYR A 149 18.76 -10.64 -5.53
CA TYR A 149 19.62 -11.02 -4.42
C TYR A 149 20.78 -11.91 -4.88
N ALA A 150 20.49 -12.95 -5.66
CA ALA A 150 21.51 -13.91 -6.13
C ALA A 150 22.55 -13.26 -7.06
N HIS A 151 22.15 -12.30 -7.88
CA HIS A 151 23.02 -11.63 -8.84
C HIS A 151 23.57 -10.28 -8.35
N ALA A 152 23.24 -9.85 -7.12
CA ALA A 152 23.60 -8.57 -6.53
C ALA A 152 23.33 -7.35 -7.44
N ARG A 153 22.26 -7.45 -8.28
CA ARG A 153 21.81 -6.40 -9.19
C ARG A 153 20.30 -6.40 -9.32
N GLU A 154 19.76 -5.29 -9.76
CA GLU A 154 18.33 -5.22 -10.04
C GLU A 154 17.95 -6.01 -11.30
N VAL A 155 16.72 -6.56 -11.26
CA VAL A 155 16.14 -7.19 -12.44
C VAL A 155 15.78 -6.15 -13.50
N THR A 156 16.03 -6.51 -14.76
CA THR A 156 15.76 -5.68 -15.92
C THR A 156 14.69 -6.33 -16.81
N ARG A 157 14.38 -5.70 -17.93
CA ARG A 157 13.50 -6.32 -18.95
C ARG A 157 14.08 -7.61 -19.53
N ALA A 158 15.39 -7.73 -19.61
CA ALA A 158 16.07 -8.93 -20.13
C ALA A 158 15.85 -10.16 -19.25
N ASP A 159 15.61 -9.96 -17.94
CA ASP A 159 15.41 -11.05 -16.99
C ASP A 159 13.99 -11.65 -17.03
N ARG A 160 13.05 -11.07 -17.79
CA ARG A 160 11.65 -11.50 -17.82
C ARG A 160 11.48 -12.96 -18.25
N SER A 161 12.17 -13.36 -19.31
CA SER A 161 12.13 -14.74 -19.81
C SER A 161 12.66 -15.73 -18.76
N TYR A 162 13.70 -15.34 -18.03
CA TYR A 162 14.25 -16.14 -16.95
C TYR A 162 13.28 -16.25 -15.77
N ILE A 163 12.67 -15.12 -15.34
CA ILE A 163 11.63 -15.11 -14.31
C ILE A 163 10.47 -16.02 -14.71
N ASP A 164 10.05 -15.99 -15.97
CA ASP A 164 8.95 -16.82 -16.47
C ASP A 164 9.33 -18.30 -16.48
N ALA A 165 10.54 -18.65 -16.88
CA ALA A 165 11.03 -20.02 -16.83
C ALA A 165 11.07 -20.58 -15.40
N VAL A 166 11.61 -19.81 -14.44
CA VAL A 166 11.62 -20.18 -13.02
C VAL A 166 10.20 -20.32 -12.46
N PHE A 167 9.30 -19.40 -12.81
CA PHE A 167 7.90 -19.49 -12.41
C PHE A 167 7.23 -20.78 -12.92
N LEU A 168 7.45 -21.15 -14.18
CA LEU A 168 6.90 -22.37 -14.77
C LEU A 168 7.50 -23.65 -14.13
N ALA A 169 8.78 -23.63 -13.79
CA ALA A 169 9.43 -24.73 -13.09
C ALA A 169 8.84 -24.89 -11.67
N ALA A 170 8.70 -23.78 -10.92
CA ALA A 170 8.10 -23.79 -9.60
C ALA A 170 6.63 -24.23 -9.61
N GLN A 171 5.88 -23.89 -10.68
CA GLN A 171 4.49 -24.32 -10.85
C GLN A 171 4.36 -25.84 -10.92
N LYS A 172 5.29 -26.53 -11.60
CA LYS A 172 5.32 -28.00 -11.67
C LYS A 172 5.56 -28.66 -10.32
N GLN A 173 6.14 -27.93 -9.37
CA GLN A 173 6.43 -28.37 -8.00
C GLN A 173 5.52 -27.71 -6.97
N ASN A 174 4.29 -27.39 -7.37
CA ASN A 174 3.26 -26.78 -6.51
C ASN A 174 3.72 -25.49 -5.83
N HIS A 175 4.52 -24.68 -6.53
CA HIS A 175 5.08 -23.41 -6.04
C HIS A 175 5.91 -23.53 -4.75
N SER A 176 6.58 -24.65 -4.55
CA SER A 176 7.49 -24.81 -3.43
C SER A 176 8.68 -23.87 -3.56
N LEU A 177 8.99 -23.10 -2.50
CA LEU A 177 10.19 -22.27 -2.45
C LEU A 177 11.50 -23.06 -2.28
N ARG A 178 11.41 -24.39 -2.05
CA ARG A 178 12.55 -25.31 -1.92
C ARG A 178 12.78 -26.14 -3.17
N ALA A 179 12.02 -25.87 -4.20
CA ALA A 179 12.08 -26.60 -5.46
C ALA A 179 13.22 -26.10 -6.38
#